data_6ccdb4c51d8e68d73b6a11fef921a8da
#
_entry.id   6ccdb4c51d8e68d73b6a11fef921a8da
#
_cell.length_a   1.000
_cell.length_b   1.000
_cell.length_c   1.000
_cell.angle_alpha   90.00
_cell.angle_beta   90.00
_cell.angle_gamma   90.00
#
_symmetry.space_group_name_H-M   'P 1'
#
loop_
_entity.id
_entity.type
_entity.pdbx_description
1 polymer ?
#
loop_
_entity_poly.entity_id
_entity_poly.type
_entity_poly.pdbx_seq_one_letter_code
_entity_poly.pdbx_strand_id
1 'polypeptide(L)'
;MYLFFIVLLSLKIVIISDILPMNVNVIDNIRQYFSTQPVRKAWLFGSFSRGGETAQSDVDILVEFDRSGKPVTLLTYARMWRELEERLGRNVDLVEDGTLKTYAVESANHDKRLIYERKD
;
A
#
# COMPACT_ATOMS: atom_id res chain seq x y z
N MET A 1 12.62 -21.55 29.45
CA MET A 1 13.66 -20.73 28.88
C MET A 1 13.36 -20.27 27.46
N TYR A 2 12.97 -21.17 26.57
CA TYR A 2 12.59 -20.83 25.20
C TYR A 2 11.38 -19.88 25.12
N LEU A 3 10.36 -20.12 25.94
CA LEU A 3 9.15 -19.30 25.93
C LEU A 3 9.46 -17.87 26.30
N PHE A 4 10.31 -17.68 27.32
CA PHE A 4 10.73 -16.35 27.75
C PHE A 4 11.52 -15.62 26.67
N PHE A 5 12.38 -16.33 25.97
CA PHE A 5 13.18 -15.79 24.86
C PHE A 5 12.29 -15.35 23.70
N ILE A 6 11.28 -16.17 23.34
CA ILE A 6 10.31 -15.86 22.28
C ILE A 6 9.48 -14.63 22.65
N VAL A 7 9.05 -14.52 23.90
CA VAL A 7 8.29 -13.36 24.38
C VAL A 7 9.14 -12.10 24.31
N LEU A 8 10.41 -12.16 24.72
CA LEU A 8 11.33 -11.04 24.59
C LEU A 8 11.58 -10.63 23.15
N LEU A 9 11.72 -11.60 22.25
CA LEU A 9 11.89 -11.34 20.83
C LEU A 9 10.64 -10.67 20.23
N SER A 10 9.46 -11.14 20.62
CA SER A 10 8.19 -10.55 20.20
C SER A 10 8.04 -9.12 20.69
N LEU A 11 8.44 -8.85 21.94
CA LEU A 11 8.44 -7.49 22.51
C LEU A 11 9.40 -6.58 21.76
N LYS A 12 10.59 -7.06 21.40
CA LYS A 12 11.54 -6.29 20.60
C LYS A 12 10.99 -5.94 19.23
N ILE A 13 10.31 -6.88 18.58
CA ILE A 13 9.69 -6.64 17.29
C ILE A 13 8.60 -5.57 17.40
N VAL A 14 7.77 -5.63 18.42
CA VAL A 14 6.72 -4.62 18.67
C VAL A 14 7.35 -3.25 18.92
N ILE A 15 8.39 -3.16 19.71
CA ILE A 15 9.09 -1.89 20.01
C ILE A 15 9.73 -1.33 18.72
N ILE A 16 10.35 -2.17 17.90
CA ILE A 16 10.94 -1.76 16.62
C ILE A 16 9.86 -1.22 15.70
N SER A 17 8.68 -1.88 15.63
CA SER A 17 7.55 -1.41 14.84
C SER A 17 7.08 -0.04 15.28
N ASP A 18 7.06 0.24 16.58
CA ASP A 18 6.66 1.53 17.13
C ASP A 18 7.68 2.64 16.84
N ILE A 19 8.96 2.28 16.69
CA ILE A 19 10.04 3.23 16.42
C ILE A 19 10.16 3.52 14.92
N LEU A 20 9.84 2.54 14.05
CA LEU A 20 9.94 2.72 12.60
C LEU A 20 8.92 3.76 12.11
N PRO A 21 9.27 4.56 11.08
CA PRO A 21 8.30 5.44 10.45
C PRO A 21 7.07 4.64 10.00
N MET A 22 5.89 5.16 10.25
CA MET A 22 4.63 4.46 9.91
C MET A 22 4.53 4.13 8.43
N ASN A 23 5.08 5.00 7.57
CA ASN A 23 5.06 4.79 6.13
C ASN A 23 5.83 3.55 5.68
N VAL A 24 6.89 3.14 6.38
CA VAL A 24 7.67 1.94 6.06
C VAL A 24 6.80 0.69 6.25
N ASN A 25 6.09 0.60 7.38
CA ASN A 25 5.20 -0.53 7.65
C ASN A 25 4.03 -0.60 6.66
N VAL A 26 3.47 0.53 6.33
CA VAL A 26 2.38 0.64 5.34
C VAL A 26 2.87 0.19 3.97
N ILE A 27 4.02 0.67 3.52
CA ILE A 27 4.59 0.33 2.22
C ILE A 27 4.88 -1.16 2.13
N ASP A 28 5.51 -1.74 3.15
CA ASP A 28 5.84 -3.18 3.16
C ASP A 28 4.59 -4.04 3.11
N ASN A 29 3.55 -3.66 3.85
CA ASN A 29 2.29 -4.36 3.86
C ASN A 29 1.61 -4.30 2.49
N ILE A 30 1.62 -3.15 1.85
CA ILE A 30 1.08 -2.98 0.50
C ILE A 30 1.84 -3.86 -0.50
N ARG A 31 3.16 -3.87 -0.44
CA ARG A 31 4.01 -4.69 -1.32
C ARG A 31 3.69 -6.17 -1.18
N GLN A 32 3.58 -6.66 0.04
CA GLN A 32 3.25 -8.06 0.31
C GLN A 32 1.88 -8.41 -0.27
N TYR A 33 0.90 -7.55 -0.08
CA TYR A 33 -0.43 -7.78 -0.59
C TYR A 33 -0.45 -7.81 -2.13
N PHE A 34 0.15 -6.81 -2.77
CA PHE A 34 0.14 -6.72 -4.23
C PHE A 34 0.93 -7.83 -4.91
N SER A 35 1.87 -8.45 -4.22
CA SER A 35 2.60 -9.60 -4.78
C SER A 35 1.68 -10.79 -5.08
N THR A 36 0.50 -10.84 -4.45
CA THR A 36 -0.49 -11.90 -4.64
C THR A 36 -1.67 -11.46 -5.50
N GLN A 37 -1.66 -10.23 -6.00
CA GLN A 37 -2.78 -9.63 -6.73
C GLN A 37 -2.40 -9.34 -8.19
N PRO A 38 -3.37 -9.12 -9.08
CA PRO A 38 -3.09 -8.78 -10.47
C PRO A 38 -2.65 -7.31 -10.62
N VAL A 39 -1.56 -6.95 -9.97
CA VAL A 39 -1.00 -5.61 -9.98
C VAL A 39 0.39 -5.65 -10.58
N ARG A 40 0.63 -4.80 -11.56
CA ARG A 40 1.93 -4.67 -12.22
C ARG A 40 2.80 -3.63 -11.52
N LYS A 41 2.24 -2.47 -11.24
CA LYS A 41 2.91 -1.37 -10.56
C LYS A 41 1.95 -0.69 -9.60
N ALA A 42 2.51 -0.10 -8.55
CA ALA A 42 1.75 0.73 -7.62
C ALA A 42 2.59 1.90 -7.13
N TRP A 43 1.93 3.01 -6.93
CA TRP A 43 2.55 4.25 -6.44
C TRP A 43 1.75 4.77 -5.25
N LEU A 44 2.44 5.39 -4.32
CA LEU A 44 1.81 6.25 -3.32
C LEU A 44 1.76 7.68 -3.87
N PHE A 45 0.68 8.37 -3.56
CA PHE A 45 0.58 9.80 -3.83
C PHE A 45 -0.08 10.49 -2.63
N GLY A 46 -0.23 11.82 -2.68
CA GLY A 46 -0.79 12.55 -1.57
C GLY A 46 0.17 12.63 -0.37
N SER A 47 -0.37 12.64 0.84
CA SER A 47 0.41 12.87 2.07
C SER A 47 1.47 11.80 2.31
N PHE A 48 1.18 10.55 2.00
CA PHE A 48 2.14 9.46 2.18
C PHE A 48 3.36 9.58 1.28
N SER A 49 3.19 10.08 0.07
CA SER A 49 4.32 10.27 -0.84
C SER A 49 5.23 11.43 -0.41
N ARG A 50 4.69 12.41 0.30
CA ARG A 50 5.40 13.60 0.75
C ARG A 50 5.95 13.49 2.16
N GLY A 51 5.67 12.38 2.86
CA GLY A 51 6.12 12.19 4.23
C GLY A 51 5.35 13.00 5.28
N GLY A 52 4.20 13.56 4.89
CA GLY A 52 3.35 14.34 5.80
C GLY A 52 2.25 13.54 6.48
N GLU A 53 2.34 12.22 6.43
CA GLU A 53 1.32 11.33 6.95
C GLU A 53 1.26 11.33 8.48
N THR A 54 0.04 11.14 8.98
CA THR A 54 -0.24 10.91 10.40
C THR A 54 -0.90 9.53 10.55
N ALA A 55 -1.13 9.10 11.80
CA ALA A 55 -1.79 7.83 12.07
C ALA A 55 -3.21 7.75 11.48
N GLN A 56 -3.81 8.89 11.17
CA GLN A 56 -5.19 8.98 10.67
C GLN A 56 -5.26 9.41 9.19
N SER A 57 -4.11 9.59 8.54
CA SER A 57 -4.08 9.96 7.13
C SER A 57 -4.61 8.82 6.25
N ASP A 58 -5.38 9.18 5.22
CA ASP A 58 -5.77 8.24 4.18
C ASP A 58 -4.56 7.84 3.36
N VAL A 59 -4.57 6.60 2.88
CA VAL A 59 -3.51 6.09 2.01
C VAL A 59 -4.01 6.16 0.57
N ASP A 60 -3.37 7.02 -0.23
CA ASP A 60 -3.72 7.21 -1.63
C ASP A 60 -2.81 6.36 -2.49
N ILE A 61 -3.37 5.35 -3.16
CA ILE A 61 -2.63 4.37 -3.95
C ILE A 61 -3.10 4.43 -5.40
N LEU A 62 -2.14 4.59 -6.30
CA LEU A 62 -2.37 4.48 -7.73
C LEU A 62 -1.85 3.12 -8.19
N VAL A 63 -2.63 2.38 -8.96
CA VAL A 63 -2.26 1.04 -9.41
C VAL A 63 -2.36 0.91 -10.92
N GLU A 64 -1.43 0.16 -11.49
CA GLU A 64 -1.51 -0.37 -12.85
C GLU A 64 -1.78 -1.86 -12.72
N PHE A 65 -2.93 -2.31 -13.24
CA PHE A 65 -3.30 -3.71 -13.15
C PHE A 65 -2.59 -4.54 -14.21
N ASP A 66 -2.29 -5.79 -13.85
CA ASP A 66 -1.83 -6.80 -14.80
C ASP A 66 -3.06 -7.51 -15.36
N ARG A 67 -3.36 -7.25 -16.62
CA ARG A 67 -4.53 -7.83 -17.31
C ARG A 67 -4.16 -9.00 -18.21
N SER A 68 -2.93 -9.51 -18.12
CA SER A 68 -2.44 -10.63 -18.92
C SER A 68 -2.99 -11.98 -18.45
N GLY A 69 -3.41 -12.07 -17.20
CA GLY A 69 -3.98 -13.29 -16.62
C GLY A 69 -5.49 -13.22 -16.48
N LYS A 70 -5.99 -13.45 -15.27
CA LYS A 70 -7.42 -13.40 -14.98
C LYS A 70 -7.97 -11.99 -15.20
N PRO A 71 -9.22 -11.84 -15.65
CA PRO A 71 -9.83 -10.52 -15.81
C PRO A 71 -9.86 -9.75 -14.49
N VAL A 72 -9.54 -8.44 -14.58
CA VAL A 72 -9.71 -7.51 -13.46
C VAL A 72 -11.08 -6.88 -13.59
N THR A 73 -12.03 -7.36 -12.82
CA THR A 73 -13.40 -6.88 -12.82
C THR A 73 -13.61 -5.84 -11.73
N LEU A 74 -14.78 -5.18 -11.77
CA LEU A 74 -15.17 -4.26 -10.69
C LEU A 74 -15.20 -4.98 -9.34
N LEU A 75 -15.60 -6.26 -9.32
CA LEU A 75 -15.61 -7.06 -8.10
C LEU A 75 -14.19 -7.30 -7.58
N THR A 76 -13.23 -7.58 -8.48
CA THR A 76 -11.81 -7.71 -8.14
C THR A 76 -11.31 -6.42 -7.49
N TYR A 77 -11.64 -5.29 -8.10
CA TYR A 77 -11.24 -3.97 -7.63
C TYR A 77 -11.81 -3.67 -6.23
N ALA A 78 -13.10 -3.89 -6.05
CA ALA A 78 -13.76 -3.64 -4.77
C ALA A 78 -13.20 -4.53 -3.65
N ARG A 79 -12.90 -5.80 -3.96
CA ARG A 79 -12.29 -6.73 -3.02
C ARG A 79 -10.89 -6.26 -2.60
N MET A 80 -10.08 -5.86 -3.56
CA MET A 80 -8.72 -5.35 -3.28
C MET A 80 -8.77 -4.12 -2.39
N TRP A 81 -9.67 -3.20 -2.67
CA TRP A 81 -9.84 -1.99 -1.88
C TRP A 81 -10.18 -2.33 -0.43
N ARG A 82 -11.18 -3.18 -0.22
CA ARG A 82 -11.59 -3.61 1.11
C ARG A 82 -10.45 -4.34 1.86
N GLU A 83 -9.77 -5.26 1.18
CA GLU A 83 -8.68 -6.02 1.79
C GLU A 83 -7.51 -5.13 2.19
N LEU A 84 -7.20 -4.12 1.39
CA LEU A 84 -6.18 -3.13 1.73
C LEU A 84 -6.56 -2.33 2.98
N GLU A 85 -7.81 -1.87 3.06
CA GLU A 85 -8.27 -1.15 4.25
C GLU A 85 -8.19 -2.02 5.50
N GLU A 86 -8.57 -3.28 5.39
CA GLU A 86 -8.47 -4.23 6.51
C GLU A 86 -7.01 -4.44 6.95
N ARG A 87 -6.11 -4.62 5.99
CA ARG A 87 -4.69 -4.84 6.28
C ARG A 87 -4.02 -3.63 6.89
N LEU A 88 -4.34 -2.45 6.41
CA LEU A 88 -3.67 -1.22 6.83
C LEU A 88 -4.33 -0.59 8.06
N GLY A 89 -5.58 -1.00 8.38
CA GLY A 89 -6.32 -0.44 9.50
C GLY A 89 -6.63 1.05 9.33
N ARG A 90 -6.75 1.52 8.08
CA ARG A 90 -7.06 2.92 7.76
C ARG A 90 -7.74 3.01 6.41
N ASN A 91 -8.31 4.16 6.12
CA ASN A 91 -8.95 4.42 4.85
C ASN A 91 -7.93 4.42 3.72
N VAL A 92 -8.29 3.79 2.61
CA VAL A 92 -7.48 3.71 1.40
C VAL A 92 -8.27 4.33 0.26
N ASP A 93 -7.59 5.12 -0.56
CA ASP A 93 -8.13 5.58 -1.83
C ASP A 93 -7.35 4.86 -2.94
N LEU A 94 -8.00 3.89 -3.58
CA LEU A 94 -7.38 3.04 -4.60
C LEU A 94 -7.85 3.50 -5.97
N VAL A 95 -6.91 3.97 -6.78
CA VAL A 95 -7.19 4.55 -8.09
C VAL A 95 -6.42 3.79 -9.17
N GLU A 96 -7.10 3.42 -10.26
CA GLU A 96 -6.43 2.80 -11.40
C GLU A 96 -5.71 3.87 -12.22
N ASP A 97 -4.45 3.59 -12.58
CA ASP A 97 -3.66 4.48 -13.44
C ASP A 97 -4.36 4.66 -14.79
N GLY A 98 -4.38 5.89 -15.26
CA GLY A 98 -5.05 6.26 -16.51
C GLY A 98 -6.50 6.69 -16.35
N THR A 99 -7.10 6.57 -15.17
CA THR A 99 -8.50 6.98 -14.92
C THR A 99 -8.64 8.35 -14.30
N LEU A 100 -7.54 8.95 -13.84
CA LEU A 100 -7.54 10.28 -13.25
C LEU A 100 -7.84 11.34 -14.30
N LYS A 101 -8.59 12.38 -13.90
CA LYS A 101 -8.81 13.54 -14.76
C LYS A 101 -7.48 14.28 -14.97
N THR A 102 -7.37 15.00 -16.10
CA THR A 102 -6.11 15.61 -16.53
C THR A 102 -5.42 16.42 -15.42
N TYR A 103 -6.17 17.25 -14.72
CA TYR A 103 -5.59 18.08 -13.65
C TYR A 103 -5.12 17.25 -12.46
N ALA A 104 -5.82 16.14 -12.18
CA ALA A 104 -5.43 15.23 -11.10
C ALA A 104 -4.22 14.38 -11.49
N VAL A 105 -4.10 14.06 -12.78
CA VAL A 105 -2.93 13.33 -13.30
C VAL A 105 -1.64 14.12 -13.11
N GLU A 106 -1.65 15.41 -13.42
CA GLU A 106 -0.47 16.24 -13.22
C GLU A 106 -0.05 16.29 -11.75
N SER A 107 -1.00 16.51 -10.86
CA SER A 107 -0.73 16.54 -9.43
C SER A 107 -0.23 15.17 -8.93
N ALA A 108 -0.89 14.09 -9.31
CA ALA A 108 -0.49 12.75 -8.91
C ALA A 108 0.89 12.37 -9.47
N ASN A 109 1.18 12.73 -10.73
CA ASN A 109 2.48 12.46 -11.34
C ASN A 109 3.61 13.23 -10.68
N HIS A 110 3.34 14.44 -10.20
CA HIS A 110 4.33 15.24 -9.51
C HIS A 110 4.68 14.64 -8.14
N ASP A 111 3.68 14.14 -7.42
CA ASP A 111 3.83 13.65 -6.06
C ASP A 111 3.97 12.13 -5.96
N LYS A 112 3.74 11.40 -7.04
CA LYS A 112 3.68 9.94 -6.95
C LYS A 112 5.06 9.32 -6.74
N ARG A 113 5.08 8.31 -5.86
CA ARG A 113 6.28 7.55 -5.53
C ARG A 113 6.03 6.08 -5.81
N LEU A 114 6.86 5.47 -6.68
CA LEU A 114 6.75 4.05 -6.99
C LEU A 114 7.10 3.22 -5.74
N ILE A 115 6.19 2.35 -5.34
CA ILE A 115 6.38 1.50 -4.17
C ILE A 115 6.38 0.01 -4.51
N TYR A 116 5.83 -0.36 -5.66
CA TYR A 116 5.74 -1.76 -6.07
C TYR A 116 5.87 -1.87 -7.59
N GLU A 117 6.67 -2.83 -8.02
CA GLU A 117 6.78 -3.21 -9.43
C GLU A 117 7.03 -4.71 -9.50
N ARG A 118 6.19 -5.41 -10.29
CA ARG A 118 6.33 -6.85 -10.48
C ARG A 118 7.57 -7.13 -11.33
N LYS A 119 8.39 -8.03 -10.85
CA LYS A 119 9.55 -8.51 -11.60
C LYS A 119 9.15 -9.79 -12.35
N ASP A 120 8.99 -9.68 -13.64
CA ASP A 120 8.70 -10.81 -14.51
C ASP A 120 9.99 -11.44 -15.02
#